data_8fefffb23c5d86a922552adad6fead74
#
_entry.id   8fefffb23c5d86a922552adad6fead74
#
_cell.length_a   1.000
_cell.length_b   1.000
_cell.length_c   1.000
_cell.angle_alpha   90.00
_cell.angle_beta   90.00
_cell.angle_gamma   90.00
#
_symmetry.space_group_name_H-M   'P 1'
#
loop_
_entity.id
_entity.type
_entity.pdbx_description
1 polymer ?
#
loop_
_entity_poly.entity_id
_entity_poly.type
_entity_poly.pdbx_seq_one_letter_code
_entity_poly.pdbx_strand_id
1 'polypeptide(L)'
;MKTSKVKQLCAVALAATLGLSVLAGCGAKKEEKATTAAKQELIYNLAADPKTLDPAINQAVDGSIIAANIFSGLCDLDDKDKAIPGQAEKWEVSADGLTYTFHLKKDLKWSNGEPLKASDFEYSWKRVLDPATASVYSFQLLYIKGAAEFNAAKTPEEAKAKRDAVGVKATDDTTLVVTLAAPCPYFLELTAFTTYFPVSQKVVEANKDWAKDAKTLVSNGPFKMTEYKIKDQIVLEKNENYYNKDKVKLDKITMKMVTEDTSAWASYKSGQFDMIDKVASSEIVKAVKDKTAITFPNLGTQFIDINVSDKVKDIDPNAAKVLGNVKFRQALANAIDRKTIVENVTKSGQTPAFSFVSTGINDPEGKDFTSKKYFEPAGDIEKAKKLLAEAGYPDGQGLPPLVVLYNPEGGNGEIYQAIQDMWKKIGVNVELQTQEWKVFQTTRNSLKYEMARGAWSADYADPMTFIDMWESTSPSNEIGYNNPEYDKLVASAKAETDAKKRFEMMHKAEDILMADMPIIPLYYATYTKGIKDYVKGVRVSPLGPVYFDKAYIEGKK
;
A
#
# COMPACT_ATOMS: atom_id res chain seq x y z
N MET A 1 0.48 80.21 4.39
CA MET A 1 1.74 80.90 3.99
C MET A 1 2.53 80.01 3.10
N LYS A 2 2.60 80.38 1.85
CA LYS A 2 3.79 80.59 1.00
C LYS A 2 4.53 79.29 0.70
N THR A 3 4.36 78.82 -0.50
CA THR A 3 5.03 79.05 -1.81
C THR A 3 6.16 78.04 -2.02
N SER A 4 6.49 77.49 -3.17
CA SER A 4 6.24 77.71 -4.58
C SER A 4 7.02 76.62 -5.32
N LYS A 5 6.48 75.92 -6.34
CA LYS A 5 6.83 76.13 -7.76
C LYS A 5 8.34 76.22 -8.08
N VAL A 6 8.81 75.36 -8.96
CA VAL A 6 9.56 75.67 -10.18
C VAL A 6 9.85 74.33 -10.85
N LYS A 7 9.14 73.88 -11.91
CA LYS A 7 9.33 74.07 -13.36
C LYS A 7 10.56 73.34 -13.89
N GLN A 8 10.38 72.35 -14.73
CA GLN A 8 10.20 72.33 -16.20
C GLN A 8 11.47 72.66 -17.00
N LEU A 9 11.66 71.84 -17.99
CA LEU A 9 12.28 72.02 -19.33
C LEU A 9 13.73 71.46 -19.47
N CYS A 10 13.93 70.57 -20.39
CA CYS A 10 14.36 70.61 -21.79
C CYS A 10 14.39 69.19 -22.29
N ALA A 11 13.63 68.65 -23.17
CA ALA A 11 13.21 68.99 -24.55
C ALA A 11 14.36 69.13 -25.55
N VAL A 12 14.36 68.10 -26.46
CA VAL A 12 14.42 68.23 -27.94
C VAL A 12 15.79 68.32 -28.62
N ALA A 13 15.91 67.55 -29.60
CA ALA A 13 16.54 67.66 -30.94
C ALA A 13 17.72 66.71 -31.12
N LEU A 14 17.94 65.96 -32.20
CA LEU A 14 17.61 66.08 -33.67
C LEU A 14 17.79 64.68 -34.25
N ALA A 15 16.92 64.06 -34.93
CA ALA A 15 16.51 64.18 -36.34
C ALA A 15 17.63 63.88 -37.39
N ALA A 16 17.35 62.82 -38.14
CA ALA A 16 17.53 62.57 -39.55
C ALA A 16 18.94 62.45 -40.16
N THR A 17 19.20 61.27 -40.72
CA THR A 17 19.70 61.15 -42.10
C THR A 17 19.10 59.93 -42.75
N LEU A 18 18.43 60.16 -43.88
CA LEU A 18 17.92 59.21 -44.83
C LEU A 18 19.06 58.53 -45.61
N GLY A 19 18.85 57.27 -45.98
CA GLY A 19 19.64 56.59 -46.99
C GLY A 19 18.95 55.33 -47.48
N LEU A 20 18.19 55.42 -48.53
CA LEU A 20 17.57 54.30 -49.30
C LEU A 20 18.59 53.28 -49.76
N SER A 21 18.26 51.99 -49.68
CA SER A 21 18.49 50.99 -50.74
C SER A 21 17.58 49.77 -50.47
N VAL A 22 16.60 49.63 -51.18
CA VAL A 22 15.89 48.82 -52.12
C VAL A 22 16.22 47.31 -52.06
N LEU A 23 15.13 46.53 -51.80
CA LEU A 23 14.72 45.20 -52.30
C LEU A 23 15.76 44.07 -52.42
N ALA A 24 15.56 43.02 -51.66
CA ALA A 24 15.22 41.69 -52.15
C ALA A 24 15.12 40.66 -51.01
N GLY A 25 14.14 39.79 -51.07
CA GLY A 25 14.20 38.48 -50.40
C GLY A 25 13.09 38.21 -49.38
N CYS A 26 11.94 37.77 -49.82
CA CYS A 26 11.00 36.96 -49.05
C CYS A 26 11.69 35.77 -48.38
N GLY A 27 11.63 35.74 -47.06
CA GLY A 27 12.00 34.62 -46.22
C GLY A 27 11.43 34.85 -44.85
N ALA A 28 10.14 34.57 -44.66
CA ALA A 28 9.55 34.53 -43.35
C ALA A 28 10.24 33.42 -42.52
N LYS A 29 11.29 33.78 -41.79
CA LYS A 29 11.71 32.97 -40.65
C LYS A 29 10.56 33.02 -39.65
N LYS A 30 9.80 31.89 -39.57
CA LYS A 30 9.06 31.58 -38.35
C LYS A 30 10.05 31.70 -37.17
N GLU A 31 9.85 32.69 -36.32
CA GLU A 31 10.39 32.62 -34.98
C GLU A 31 9.84 31.35 -34.36
N GLU A 32 10.64 30.30 -34.30
CA GLU A 32 10.44 29.22 -33.39
C GLU A 32 10.49 29.87 -32.00
N LYS A 33 9.29 30.08 -31.39
CA LYS A 33 9.20 30.28 -29.96
C LYS A 33 9.97 29.12 -29.34
N ALA A 34 11.15 29.40 -28.80
CA ALA A 34 11.83 28.48 -27.92
C ALA A 34 10.84 28.15 -26.82
N THR A 35 10.19 27.00 -26.92
CA THR A 35 9.42 26.42 -25.84
C THR A 35 10.44 26.14 -24.75
N THR A 36 10.50 27.00 -23.74
CA THR A 36 11.22 26.68 -22.49
C THR A 36 10.71 25.33 -22.05
N ALA A 37 11.60 24.35 -22.01
CA ALA A 37 11.25 23.01 -21.57
C ALA A 37 10.57 23.12 -20.20
N ALA A 38 9.41 22.49 -20.05
CA ALA A 38 8.67 22.54 -18.78
C ALA A 38 9.57 22.00 -17.68
N LYS A 39 9.60 22.70 -16.53
CA LYS A 39 10.31 22.22 -15.35
C LYS A 39 9.82 20.80 -15.01
N GLN A 40 10.75 19.88 -14.81
CA GLN A 40 10.45 18.51 -14.44
C GLN A 40 10.26 18.38 -12.92
N GLU A 41 9.36 19.20 -12.37
CA GLU A 41 9.01 19.25 -10.95
C GLU A 41 7.54 18.87 -10.75
N LEU A 42 7.29 17.92 -9.83
CA LEU A 42 5.95 17.42 -9.48
C LEU A 42 5.62 17.81 -8.03
N ILE A 43 4.43 18.35 -7.80
CA ILE A 43 3.88 18.56 -6.45
C ILE A 43 2.76 17.55 -6.24
N TYR A 44 3.01 16.58 -5.37
CA TYR A 44 2.10 15.49 -5.04
C TYR A 44 1.61 15.61 -3.60
N ASN A 45 0.30 15.56 -3.35
CA ASN A 45 -0.22 15.43 -1.98
C ASN A 45 -0.32 13.96 -1.60
N LEU A 46 0.58 13.50 -0.73
CA LEU A 46 0.60 12.14 -0.16
C LEU A 46 -0.54 11.91 0.84
N ALA A 47 -1.12 12.98 1.37
CA ALA A 47 -2.22 13.00 2.35
C ALA A 47 -1.90 12.34 3.72
N ALA A 48 -0.66 12.00 4.00
CA ALA A 48 -0.26 11.40 5.28
C ALA A 48 1.18 11.77 5.64
N ASP A 49 1.47 11.79 6.93
CA ASP A 49 2.83 11.81 7.46
C ASP A 49 3.21 10.38 7.82
N PRO A 50 4.16 9.74 7.12
CA PRO A 50 4.48 8.33 7.32
C PRO A 50 4.99 8.07 8.74
N LYS A 51 4.57 6.95 9.32
CA LYS A 51 5.02 6.53 10.65
C LYS A 51 6.54 6.29 10.68
N THR A 52 7.08 5.79 9.57
CA THR A 52 8.50 5.47 9.41
C THR A 52 8.88 5.47 7.92
N LEU A 53 10.15 5.78 7.64
CA LEU A 53 10.77 5.61 6.32
C LEU A 53 11.76 4.44 6.28
N ASP A 54 11.87 3.68 7.38
CA ASP A 54 12.67 2.46 7.44
C ASP A 54 11.89 1.30 6.80
N PRO A 55 12.36 0.72 5.68
CA PRO A 55 11.66 -0.36 4.97
C PRO A 55 11.38 -1.58 5.86
N ALA A 56 12.27 -1.88 6.82
CA ALA A 56 12.15 -3.06 7.68
C ALA A 56 10.94 -3.00 8.65
N ILE A 57 10.46 -1.81 9.00
CA ILE A 57 9.38 -1.61 9.98
C ILE A 57 8.20 -0.81 9.42
N ASN A 58 8.20 -0.51 8.12
CA ASN A 58 7.05 0.09 7.46
C ASN A 58 5.93 -0.95 7.30
N GLN A 59 4.70 -0.52 7.57
CA GLN A 59 3.49 -1.36 7.47
C GLN A 59 2.31 -0.61 6.85
N ALA A 60 2.55 0.53 6.20
CA ALA A 60 1.51 1.38 5.64
C ALA A 60 1.83 1.82 4.21
N VAL A 61 0.78 2.01 3.41
CA VAL A 61 0.88 2.36 1.98
C VAL A 61 1.59 3.69 1.77
N ASP A 62 1.36 4.69 2.64
CA ASP A 62 2.03 6.00 2.59
C ASP A 62 3.55 5.89 2.67
N GLY A 63 4.07 5.12 3.63
CA GLY A 63 5.50 4.80 3.73
C GLY A 63 6.00 3.98 2.54
N SER A 64 5.19 3.05 2.02
CA SER A 64 5.54 2.25 0.85
C SER A 64 5.62 3.08 -0.43
N ILE A 65 4.76 4.09 -0.62
CA ILE A 65 4.85 5.03 -1.75
C ILE A 65 6.20 5.76 -1.74
N ILE A 66 6.66 6.23 -0.57
CA ILE A 66 7.95 6.90 -0.47
C ILE A 66 9.08 5.90 -0.72
N ALA A 67 9.04 4.73 -0.03
CA ALA A 67 10.07 3.71 -0.16
C ALA A 67 10.24 3.22 -1.60
N ALA A 68 9.16 3.01 -2.34
CA ALA A 68 9.18 2.58 -3.74
C ALA A 68 9.82 3.60 -4.71
N ASN A 69 9.97 4.87 -4.28
CA ASN A 69 10.60 5.92 -5.07
C ASN A 69 12.03 6.26 -4.62
N ILE A 70 12.42 5.90 -3.39
CA ILE A 70 13.78 6.16 -2.90
C ILE A 70 14.63 4.89 -2.75
N PHE A 71 14.02 3.70 -2.75
CA PHE A 71 14.73 2.42 -2.76
C PHE A 71 14.39 1.59 -4.01
N SER A 72 15.17 0.54 -4.27
CA SER A 72 14.95 -0.47 -5.30
C SER A 72 15.43 -1.82 -4.77
N GLY A 73 14.63 -2.87 -4.99
CA GLY A 73 14.89 -4.24 -4.57
C GLY A 73 15.80 -5.02 -5.51
N LEU A 74 15.95 -6.31 -5.27
CA LEU A 74 16.59 -7.22 -6.22
C LEU A 74 15.82 -7.26 -7.53
N CYS A 75 14.49 -7.39 -7.44
CA CYS A 75 13.58 -7.21 -8.56
C CYS A 75 12.85 -5.86 -8.45
N ASP A 76 12.39 -5.36 -9.60
CA ASP A 76 11.35 -4.34 -9.73
C ASP A 76 10.07 -5.01 -10.26
N LEU A 77 8.95 -4.29 -10.34
CA LEU A 77 7.71 -4.78 -10.92
C LEU A 77 7.38 -4.06 -12.23
N ASP A 78 6.94 -4.80 -13.22
CA ASP A 78 6.42 -4.23 -14.48
C ASP A 78 5.00 -3.63 -14.30
N ASP A 79 4.40 -3.19 -15.42
CA ASP A 79 3.06 -2.58 -15.41
C ASP A 79 1.93 -3.59 -15.11
N LYS A 80 2.26 -4.89 -14.98
CA LYS A 80 1.37 -5.99 -14.59
C LYS A 80 1.72 -6.56 -13.21
N ASP A 81 2.54 -5.85 -12.46
CA ASP A 81 3.09 -6.26 -11.15
C ASP A 81 3.82 -7.62 -11.19
N LYS A 82 4.48 -7.95 -12.32
CA LYS A 82 5.36 -9.11 -12.45
C LYS A 82 6.81 -8.72 -12.26
N ALA A 83 7.57 -9.61 -11.61
CA ALA A 83 8.97 -9.39 -11.31
C ALA A 83 9.82 -9.23 -12.58
N ILE A 84 10.59 -8.16 -12.62
CA ILE A 84 11.58 -7.84 -13.64
C ILE A 84 12.93 -7.49 -12.97
N PRO A 85 14.06 -7.49 -13.71
CA PRO A 85 15.35 -7.11 -13.15
C PRO A 85 15.37 -5.71 -12.53
N GLY A 86 15.63 -5.64 -11.22
CA GLY A 86 15.86 -4.43 -10.45
C GLY A 86 17.36 -4.19 -10.20
N GLN A 87 17.84 -4.25 -8.94
CA GLN A 87 19.27 -4.23 -8.62
C GLN A 87 19.98 -5.51 -9.09
N ALA A 88 19.28 -6.66 -9.11
CA ALA A 88 19.77 -7.85 -9.80
C ALA A 88 19.64 -7.66 -11.32
N GLU A 89 20.70 -8.01 -12.05
CA GLU A 89 20.69 -8.07 -13.52
C GLU A 89 19.96 -9.32 -14.00
N LYS A 90 20.16 -10.42 -13.30
CA LYS A 90 19.56 -11.74 -13.57
C LYS A 90 19.54 -12.59 -12.30
N TRP A 91 18.83 -13.69 -12.38
CA TRP A 91 18.82 -14.73 -11.35
C TRP A 91 18.72 -16.11 -11.97
N GLU A 92 19.12 -17.11 -11.19
CA GLU A 92 19.00 -18.52 -11.50
C GLU A 92 18.21 -19.21 -10.39
N VAL A 93 17.37 -20.18 -10.75
CA VAL A 93 16.57 -20.96 -9.79
C VAL A 93 16.93 -22.43 -9.95
N SER A 94 17.22 -23.10 -8.83
CA SER A 94 17.49 -24.54 -8.84
C SER A 94 16.26 -25.35 -9.29
N ALA A 95 16.48 -26.56 -9.78
CA ALA A 95 15.41 -27.42 -10.33
C ALA A 95 14.32 -27.76 -9.30
N ASP A 96 14.65 -27.77 -8.02
CA ASP A 96 13.72 -28.00 -6.90
C ASP A 96 12.98 -26.72 -6.46
N GLY A 97 13.29 -25.57 -7.08
CA GLY A 97 12.68 -24.28 -6.74
C GLY A 97 13.10 -23.70 -5.39
N LEU A 98 14.12 -24.26 -4.73
CA LEU A 98 14.51 -23.87 -3.38
C LEU A 98 15.68 -22.88 -3.32
N THR A 99 16.54 -22.84 -4.33
CA THR A 99 17.72 -21.98 -4.31
C THR A 99 17.65 -20.95 -5.44
N TYR A 100 17.73 -19.68 -5.06
CA TYR A 100 17.81 -18.55 -5.96
C TYR A 100 19.20 -17.93 -5.89
N THR A 101 19.88 -17.79 -7.03
CA THR A 101 21.16 -17.10 -7.12
C THR A 101 20.94 -15.80 -7.89
N PHE A 102 21.02 -14.68 -7.19
CA PHE A 102 20.88 -13.35 -7.79
C PHE A 102 22.25 -12.79 -8.13
N HIS A 103 22.40 -12.29 -9.36
CA HIS A 103 23.59 -11.58 -9.81
C HIS A 103 23.27 -10.10 -9.89
N LEU A 104 23.90 -9.30 -9.04
CA LEU A 104 23.69 -7.85 -9.02
C LEU A 104 24.34 -7.19 -10.24
N LYS A 105 23.76 -6.07 -10.66
CA LYS A 105 24.39 -5.18 -11.64
C LYS A 105 25.73 -4.68 -11.12
N LYS A 106 26.65 -4.39 -12.04
CA LYS A 106 27.95 -3.83 -11.70
C LYS A 106 27.82 -2.36 -11.25
N ASP A 107 28.75 -1.92 -10.44
CA ASP A 107 28.92 -0.51 -10.04
C ASP A 107 27.68 0.12 -9.37
N LEU A 108 26.87 -0.69 -8.69
CA LEU A 108 25.74 -0.20 -7.90
C LEU A 108 26.21 0.72 -6.78
N LYS A 109 25.45 1.79 -6.55
CA LYS A 109 25.78 2.81 -5.55
C LYS A 109 24.58 3.20 -4.71
N TRP A 110 24.85 3.51 -3.49
CA TRP A 110 23.97 4.27 -2.64
C TRP A 110 23.87 5.74 -3.09
N SER A 111 22.84 6.45 -2.63
CA SER A 111 22.61 7.87 -2.96
C SER A 111 23.75 8.79 -2.51
N ASN A 112 24.56 8.37 -1.53
CA ASN A 112 25.77 9.07 -1.08
C ASN A 112 27.03 8.73 -1.91
N GLY A 113 26.92 7.85 -2.92
CA GLY A 113 28.01 7.44 -3.80
C GLY A 113 28.84 6.24 -3.31
N GLU A 114 28.59 5.74 -2.10
CA GLU A 114 29.25 4.52 -1.60
C GLU A 114 28.75 3.29 -2.40
N PRO A 115 29.60 2.25 -2.59
CA PRO A 115 29.19 1.02 -3.26
C PRO A 115 28.05 0.32 -2.54
N LEU A 116 27.08 -0.21 -3.29
CA LEU A 116 26.05 -1.12 -2.81
C LEU A 116 26.44 -2.54 -3.21
N LYS A 117 26.37 -3.47 -2.26
CA LYS A 117 26.86 -4.85 -2.41
C LYS A 117 25.79 -5.88 -2.04
N ALA A 118 26.00 -7.13 -2.43
CA ALA A 118 25.14 -8.24 -2.05
C ALA A 118 25.03 -8.41 -0.52
N SER A 119 26.09 -8.07 0.22
CA SER A 119 26.09 -8.08 1.69
C SER A 119 25.09 -7.09 2.31
N ASP A 120 24.73 -5.99 1.62
CA ASP A 120 23.70 -5.06 2.13
C ASP A 120 22.31 -5.70 2.11
N PHE A 121 22.00 -6.55 1.12
CA PHE A 121 20.77 -7.32 1.08
C PHE A 121 20.76 -8.41 2.18
N GLU A 122 21.85 -9.14 2.35
CA GLU A 122 21.98 -10.14 3.43
C GLU A 122 21.77 -9.49 4.80
N TYR A 123 22.43 -8.35 5.05
CA TYR A 123 22.27 -7.58 6.29
C TYR A 123 20.81 -7.16 6.49
N SER A 124 20.19 -6.58 5.46
CA SER A 124 18.85 -6.01 5.55
C SER A 124 17.81 -7.08 5.85
N TRP A 125 17.86 -8.22 5.18
CA TRP A 125 16.90 -9.30 5.38
C TRP A 125 17.08 -9.98 6.75
N LYS A 126 18.32 -10.19 7.20
CA LYS A 126 18.59 -10.66 8.56
C LYS A 126 18.16 -9.65 9.62
N ARG A 127 18.26 -8.34 9.33
CA ARG A 127 17.75 -7.29 10.22
C ARG A 127 16.24 -7.31 10.34
N VAL A 128 15.49 -7.50 9.25
CA VAL A 128 14.02 -7.66 9.29
C VAL A 128 13.62 -8.84 10.17
N LEU A 129 14.34 -9.95 10.05
CA LEU A 129 14.07 -11.17 10.82
C LEU A 129 14.50 -11.10 12.28
N ASP A 130 15.38 -10.17 12.64
CA ASP A 130 15.87 -10.03 14.01
C ASP A 130 14.74 -9.60 14.95
N PRO A 131 14.44 -10.36 16.02
CA PRO A 131 13.40 -10.00 16.99
C PRO A 131 13.58 -8.59 17.58
N ALA A 132 14.83 -8.11 17.70
CA ALA A 132 15.13 -6.78 18.21
C ALA A 132 14.66 -5.66 17.26
N THR A 133 14.47 -5.93 15.98
CA THR A 133 13.90 -4.97 15.00
C THR A 133 12.40 -4.81 15.18
N ALA A 134 11.73 -5.82 15.73
CA ALA A 134 10.28 -5.84 15.94
C ALA A 134 9.48 -5.54 14.63
N SER A 135 9.95 -6.09 13.51
CA SER A 135 9.29 -5.95 12.21
C SER A 135 7.97 -6.71 12.20
N VAL A 136 6.86 -6.01 12.01
CA VAL A 136 5.54 -6.64 11.82
C VAL A 136 5.51 -7.45 10.52
N TYR A 137 6.25 -7.01 9.50
CA TYR A 137 6.32 -7.67 8.18
C TYR A 137 7.42 -8.74 8.09
N SER A 138 8.03 -9.16 9.21
CA SER A 138 9.00 -10.27 9.22
C SER A 138 8.42 -11.57 8.65
N PHE A 139 7.09 -11.78 8.73
CA PHE A 139 6.41 -12.95 8.17
C PHE A 139 6.64 -13.11 6.66
N GLN A 140 6.82 -12.02 5.94
CA GLN A 140 7.12 -12.04 4.49
C GLN A 140 8.45 -12.75 4.17
N LEU A 141 9.39 -12.79 5.12
CA LEU A 141 10.70 -13.40 4.95
C LEU A 141 10.78 -14.83 5.52
N LEU A 142 9.70 -15.35 6.14
CA LEU A 142 9.69 -16.69 6.73
C LEU A 142 9.75 -17.81 5.69
N TYR A 143 9.59 -17.50 4.41
CA TYR A 143 9.88 -18.43 3.30
C TYR A 143 11.36 -18.82 3.21
N ILE A 144 12.28 -18.00 3.77
CA ILE A 144 13.71 -18.26 3.77
C ILE A 144 14.05 -19.33 4.82
N LYS A 145 14.87 -20.32 4.46
CA LYS A 145 15.31 -21.38 5.36
C LYS A 145 15.95 -20.81 6.62
N GLY A 146 15.56 -21.33 7.80
CA GLY A 146 16.07 -20.88 9.09
C GLY A 146 15.54 -19.52 9.56
N ALA A 147 14.72 -18.82 8.75
CA ALA A 147 14.16 -17.53 9.09
C ALA A 147 13.17 -17.60 10.26
N ALA A 148 12.30 -18.59 10.26
CA ALA A 148 11.30 -18.78 11.32
C ALA A 148 11.97 -19.02 12.68
N GLU A 149 12.98 -19.87 12.72
CA GLU A 149 13.74 -20.17 13.94
C GLU A 149 14.50 -18.96 14.47
N PHE A 150 15.07 -18.16 13.56
CA PHE A 150 15.75 -16.91 13.95
C PHE A 150 14.75 -15.87 14.47
N ASN A 151 13.67 -15.64 13.76
CA ASN A 151 12.64 -14.66 14.14
C ASN A 151 11.95 -15.02 15.47
N ALA A 152 11.83 -16.33 15.79
CA ALA A 152 11.23 -16.79 17.03
C ALA A 152 12.20 -16.80 18.24
N ALA A 153 13.45 -16.37 18.10
CA ALA A 153 14.42 -16.32 19.17
C ALA A 153 13.95 -15.44 20.34
N LYS A 154 14.14 -15.91 21.57
CA LYS A 154 13.65 -15.23 22.77
C LYS A 154 14.71 -14.40 23.49
N THR A 155 15.98 -14.67 23.20
CA THR A 155 17.12 -13.92 23.77
C THR A 155 18.09 -13.45 22.69
N PRO A 156 18.88 -12.40 22.93
CA PRO A 156 19.92 -11.95 22.01
C PRO A 156 20.95 -13.05 21.69
N GLU A 157 21.28 -13.90 22.64
CA GLU A 157 22.22 -15.01 22.48
C GLU A 157 21.65 -16.06 21.54
N GLU A 158 20.39 -16.43 21.71
CA GLU A 158 19.67 -17.35 20.84
C GLU A 158 19.53 -16.78 19.42
N ALA A 159 19.19 -15.51 19.28
CA ALA A 159 19.12 -14.82 18.00
C ALA A 159 20.49 -14.84 17.29
N LYS A 160 21.57 -14.50 18.01
CA LYS A 160 22.93 -14.54 17.46
C LYS A 160 23.31 -15.94 16.98
N ALA A 161 22.98 -16.98 17.73
CA ALA A 161 23.30 -18.36 17.38
C ALA A 161 22.54 -18.86 16.11
N LYS A 162 21.34 -18.34 15.85
CA LYS A 162 20.49 -18.73 14.72
C LYS A 162 20.69 -17.88 13.46
N ARG A 163 21.23 -16.67 13.60
CA ARG A 163 21.40 -15.69 12.50
C ARG A 163 22.15 -16.24 11.29
N ASP A 164 23.23 -16.99 11.53
CA ASP A 164 24.09 -17.53 10.46
C ASP A 164 23.47 -18.73 9.72
N ALA A 165 22.43 -19.36 10.32
CA ALA A 165 21.69 -20.44 9.71
C ALA A 165 20.59 -19.96 8.73
N VAL A 166 20.30 -18.63 8.71
CA VAL A 166 19.35 -18.06 7.77
C VAL A 166 19.88 -18.18 6.36
N GLY A 167 19.08 -18.77 5.48
CA GLY A 167 19.40 -19.11 4.09
C GLY A 167 19.54 -17.89 3.15
N VAL A 168 20.13 -16.79 3.59
CA VAL A 168 20.51 -15.66 2.76
C VAL A 168 21.98 -15.36 2.96
N LYS A 169 22.79 -15.39 1.87
CA LYS A 169 24.23 -15.25 1.94
C LYS A 169 24.81 -14.55 0.71
N ALA A 170 25.56 -13.48 0.93
CA ALA A 170 26.42 -12.89 -0.08
C ALA A 170 27.68 -13.77 -0.22
N THR A 171 27.92 -14.33 -1.39
CA THR A 171 29.10 -15.15 -1.69
C THR A 171 30.27 -14.31 -2.18
N ASP A 172 29.96 -13.16 -2.75
CA ASP A 172 30.87 -12.09 -3.15
C ASP A 172 30.13 -10.74 -3.19
N ASP A 173 30.78 -9.67 -3.64
CA ASP A 173 30.19 -8.32 -3.68
C ASP A 173 28.95 -8.20 -4.57
N THR A 174 28.77 -9.12 -5.54
CA THR A 174 27.71 -9.04 -6.58
C THR A 174 26.80 -10.26 -6.61
N THR A 175 27.05 -11.29 -5.81
CA THR A 175 26.28 -12.53 -5.82
C THR A 175 25.60 -12.77 -4.48
N LEU A 176 24.27 -12.86 -4.51
CA LEU A 176 23.44 -13.22 -3.35
C LEU A 176 22.77 -14.57 -3.59
N VAL A 177 23.01 -15.52 -2.70
CA VAL A 177 22.36 -16.83 -2.73
C VAL A 177 21.30 -16.89 -1.65
N VAL A 178 20.08 -17.27 -2.04
CA VAL A 178 18.93 -17.41 -1.14
C VAL A 178 18.41 -18.83 -1.22
N THR A 179 18.30 -19.49 -0.06
CA THR A 179 17.71 -20.82 0.05
C THR A 179 16.39 -20.72 0.79
N LEU A 180 15.32 -21.23 0.19
CA LEU A 180 13.97 -21.24 0.77
C LEU A 180 13.75 -22.50 1.62
N ALA A 181 12.84 -22.45 2.57
CA ALA A 181 12.37 -23.57 3.37
C ALA A 181 11.42 -24.49 2.58
N ALA A 182 10.66 -23.90 1.63
CA ALA A 182 9.76 -24.57 0.71
C ALA A 182 9.69 -23.76 -0.59
N PRO A 183 9.27 -24.33 -1.73
CA PRO A 183 9.07 -23.58 -2.96
C PRO A 183 8.08 -22.43 -2.75
N CYS A 184 8.38 -21.26 -3.34
CA CYS A 184 7.54 -20.07 -3.26
C CYS A 184 7.38 -19.46 -4.66
N PRO A 185 6.25 -19.70 -5.36
CA PRO A 185 6.05 -19.26 -6.75
C PRO A 185 6.11 -17.76 -6.98
N TYR A 186 5.86 -16.96 -5.95
CA TYR A 186 5.86 -15.48 -5.96
C TYR A 186 7.08 -14.88 -5.25
N PHE A 187 8.14 -15.68 -5.00
CA PHE A 187 9.31 -15.20 -4.28
C PHE A 187 10.02 -14.03 -4.99
N LEU A 188 10.04 -14.03 -6.31
CA LEU A 188 10.63 -12.93 -7.09
C LEU A 188 9.86 -11.62 -6.89
N GLU A 189 8.54 -11.67 -6.90
CA GLU A 189 7.68 -10.52 -6.62
C GLU A 189 7.90 -10.00 -5.18
N LEU A 190 8.08 -10.90 -4.20
CA LEU A 190 8.43 -10.51 -2.83
C LEU A 190 9.75 -9.74 -2.77
N THR A 191 10.75 -10.06 -3.60
CA THR A 191 12.02 -9.33 -3.61
C THR A 191 11.91 -7.90 -4.15
N ALA A 192 10.75 -7.53 -4.71
CA ALA A 192 10.39 -6.17 -5.09
C ALA A 192 9.52 -5.46 -4.03
N PHE A 193 9.10 -6.16 -2.98
CA PHE A 193 8.31 -5.58 -1.89
C PHE A 193 9.20 -4.80 -0.91
N THR A 194 8.65 -3.72 -0.34
CA THR A 194 9.43 -2.74 0.43
C THR A 194 10.22 -3.34 1.58
N THR A 195 9.69 -4.37 2.27
CA THR A 195 10.38 -5.02 3.39
C THR A 195 11.68 -5.74 2.98
N TYR A 196 11.79 -6.13 1.70
CA TYR A 196 13.01 -6.73 1.13
C TYR A 196 14.03 -5.71 0.62
N PHE A 197 13.74 -4.41 0.67
CA PHE A 197 14.68 -3.39 0.18
C PHE A 197 15.95 -3.35 1.03
N PRO A 198 17.11 -3.12 0.38
CA PRO A 198 18.36 -3.03 1.09
C PRO A 198 18.47 -1.71 1.85
N VAL A 199 19.15 -1.74 3.00
CA VAL A 199 19.57 -0.57 3.76
C VAL A 199 21.08 -0.64 4.01
N SER A 200 21.74 0.50 4.03
CA SER A 200 23.19 0.53 4.29
C SER A 200 23.48 0.16 5.74
N GLN A 201 24.14 -0.99 5.96
CA GLN A 201 24.55 -1.45 7.29
C GLN A 201 25.30 -0.35 8.04
N LYS A 202 26.27 0.27 7.38
CA LYS A 202 27.09 1.33 7.96
C LYS A 202 26.27 2.50 8.50
N VAL A 203 25.22 2.90 7.76
CA VAL A 203 24.33 4.01 8.15
C VAL A 203 23.43 3.62 9.30
N VAL A 204 22.79 2.45 9.21
CA VAL A 204 21.86 1.95 10.23
C VAL A 204 22.54 1.72 11.57
N GLU A 205 23.74 1.15 11.57
CA GLU A 205 24.48 0.88 12.80
C GLU A 205 25.09 2.14 13.42
N ALA A 206 25.45 3.14 12.60
CA ALA A 206 25.96 4.41 13.08
C ALA A 206 24.90 5.31 13.73
N ASN A 207 23.63 5.20 13.30
CA ASN A 207 22.54 6.07 13.74
C ASN A 207 21.20 5.32 13.80
N LYS A 208 20.66 5.11 14.99
CA LYS A 208 19.36 4.45 15.17
C LYS A 208 18.19 5.25 14.55
N ASP A 209 18.35 6.56 14.41
CA ASP A 209 17.36 7.48 13.83
C ASP A 209 17.63 7.79 12.35
N TRP A 210 18.43 6.97 11.68
CA TRP A 210 18.90 7.17 10.31
C TRP A 210 17.79 7.51 9.30
N ALA A 211 16.58 6.97 9.49
CA ALA A 211 15.45 7.14 8.60
C ALA A 211 14.54 8.33 8.97
N LYS A 212 14.91 9.14 9.97
CA LYS A 212 14.10 10.28 10.44
C LYS A 212 14.53 11.62 9.86
N ASP A 213 15.69 11.71 9.21
CA ASP A 213 16.25 12.95 8.66
C ASP A 213 16.83 12.70 7.26
N ALA A 214 16.54 13.61 6.34
CA ALA A 214 17.07 13.58 4.98
C ALA A 214 18.62 13.54 4.91
N LYS A 215 19.30 14.11 5.91
CA LYS A 215 20.77 14.12 5.96
C LYS A 215 21.39 12.77 6.30
N THR A 216 20.62 11.91 6.97
CA THR A 216 21.08 10.58 7.42
C THR A 216 20.49 9.45 6.62
N LEU A 217 19.38 9.67 5.91
CA LEU A 217 18.75 8.66 5.07
C LEU A 217 19.55 8.47 3.78
N VAL A 218 20.13 7.29 3.62
CA VAL A 218 20.83 6.84 2.42
C VAL A 218 20.00 5.76 1.74
N SER A 219 19.74 5.90 0.45
CA SER A 219 18.86 5.07 -0.35
C SER A 219 19.49 4.68 -1.69
N ASN A 220 18.84 3.83 -2.49
CA ASN A 220 19.41 3.29 -3.73
C ASN A 220 18.44 3.32 -4.92
N GLY A 221 17.31 4.03 -4.78
CA GLY A 221 16.27 4.12 -5.80
C GLY A 221 16.42 5.29 -6.77
N PRO A 222 15.39 5.54 -7.61
CA PRO A 222 15.40 6.58 -8.66
C PRO A 222 15.51 8.00 -8.10
N PHE A 223 15.04 8.22 -6.89
CA PHE A 223 15.14 9.51 -6.19
C PHE A 223 15.86 9.34 -4.85
N LYS A 224 16.38 10.44 -4.33
CA LYS A 224 16.92 10.56 -2.97
C LYS A 224 16.17 11.63 -2.21
N MET A 225 15.97 11.44 -0.91
CA MET A 225 15.33 12.43 -0.06
C MET A 225 16.30 13.54 0.27
N THR A 226 15.90 14.81 0.06
CA THR A 226 16.70 16.00 0.35
C THR A 226 16.11 16.87 1.44
N GLU A 227 14.81 16.71 1.74
CA GLU A 227 14.15 17.37 2.85
C GLU A 227 13.08 16.46 3.46
N TYR A 228 12.94 16.49 4.78
CA TYR A 228 11.82 15.95 5.53
C TYR A 228 11.39 16.93 6.61
N LYS A 229 10.22 17.50 6.44
CA LYS A 229 9.53 18.33 7.43
C LYS A 229 8.29 17.58 7.90
N ILE A 230 8.34 17.08 9.11
CA ILE A 230 7.25 16.31 9.74
C ILE A 230 5.93 17.08 9.63
N LYS A 231 4.87 16.41 9.18
CA LYS A 231 3.51 16.95 8.97
C LYS A 231 3.41 18.10 7.96
N ASP A 232 4.43 18.33 7.14
CA ASP A 232 4.41 19.36 6.09
C ASP A 232 4.76 18.76 4.73
N GLN A 233 6.03 18.30 4.55
CA GLN A 233 6.47 17.80 3.26
C GLN A 233 7.71 16.91 3.32
N ILE A 234 7.84 16.09 2.29
CA ILE A 234 9.07 15.40 1.90
C ILE A 234 9.46 15.91 0.50
N VAL A 235 10.74 16.22 0.30
CA VAL A 235 11.29 16.55 -1.01
C VAL A 235 12.21 15.44 -1.47
N LEU A 236 11.93 14.94 -2.66
CA LEU A 236 12.73 13.95 -3.36
C LEU A 236 13.36 14.63 -4.58
N GLU A 237 14.65 14.38 -4.80
CA GLU A 237 15.38 14.82 -6.00
C GLU A 237 15.93 13.61 -6.75
N LYS A 238 16.12 13.75 -8.05
CA LYS A 238 16.72 12.71 -8.89
C LYS A 238 18.02 12.20 -8.28
N ASN A 239 18.17 10.88 -8.20
CA ASN A 239 19.37 10.24 -7.70
C ASN A 239 20.36 9.97 -8.84
N GLU A 240 21.41 10.78 -8.94
CA GLU A 240 22.43 10.64 -9.98
C GLU A 240 23.28 9.37 -9.84
N ASN A 241 23.18 8.65 -8.72
CA ASN A 241 23.85 7.38 -8.47
C ASN A 241 22.96 6.16 -8.79
N TYR A 242 21.69 6.38 -9.16
CA TYR A 242 20.78 5.29 -9.52
C TYR A 242 21.21 4.61 -10.82
N TYR A 243 21.21 3.28 -10.85
CA TYR A 243 21.70 2.50 -12.01
C TYR A 243 20.93 2.82 -13.32
N ASN A 244 19.69 3.27 -13.22
CA ASN A 244 18.81 3.54 -14.35
C ASN A 244 18.42 5.04 -14.44
N LYS A 245 19.28 5.92 -13.95
CA LYS A 245 19.05 7.38 -13.85
C LYS A 245 18.66 8.05 -15.15
N ASP A 246 19.17 7.54 -16.28
CA ASP A 246 18.90 8.14 -17.60
C ASP A 246 17.43 8.00 -18.03
N LYS A 247 16.68 7.08 -17.43
CA LYS A 247 15.23 6.93 -17.63
C LYS A 247 14.40 7.81 -16.71
N VAL A 248 14.97 8.31 -15.63
CA VAL A 248 14.29 9.22 -14.69
C VAL A 248 14.26 10.61 -15.27
N LYS A 249 13.07 11.12 -15.55
CA LYS A 249 12.87 12.42 -16.22
C LYS A 249 12.56 13.55 -15.25
N LEU A 250 11.84 13.26 -14.13
CA LEU A 250 11.59 14.25 -13.09
C LEU A 250 12.89 14.60 -12.36
N ASP A 251 13.11 15.90 -12.17
CA ASP A 251 14.22 16.40 -11.37
C ASP A 251 13.85 16.43 -9.88
N LYS A 252 12.57 16.68 -9.57
CA LYS A 252 12.12 16.91 -8.20
C LYS A 252 10.66 16.49 -8.00
N ILE A 253 10.38 15.91 -6.83
CA ILE A 253 9.03 15.64 -6.33
C ILE A 253 8.89 16.26 -4.95
N THR A 254 7.90 17.12 -4.76
CA THR A 254 7.51 17.64 -3.44
C THR A 254 6.25 16.93 -2.99
N MET A 255 6.37 16.05 -1.99
CA MET A 255 5.25 15.32 -1.41
C MET A 255 4.70 16.10 -0.22
N LYS A 256 3.51 16.66 -0.37
CA LYS A 256 2.78 17.40 0.68
C LYS A 256 1.93 16.47 1.54
N MET A 257 1.62 16.89 2.77
CA MET A 257 0.93 16.09 3.77
C MET A 257 -0.38 16.75 4.24
N VAL A 258 -1.17 17.28 3.28
CA VAL A 258 -2.49 17.82 3.59
C VAL A 258 -3.47 16.66 3.78
N THR A 259 -3.90 16.43 5.02
CA THR A 259 -4.71 15.27 5.43
C THR A 259 -6.20 15.45 5.19
N GLU A 260 -6.69 16.71 5.18
CA GLU A 260 -8.10 17.00 4.93
C GLU A 260 -8.43 16.92 3.45
N ASP A 261 -9.17 15.89 3.05
CA ASP A 261 -9.47 15.57 1.65
C ASP A 261 -10.12 16.74 0.89
N THR A 262 -11.01 17.51 1.54
CA THR A 262 -11.67 18.68 0.92
C THR A 262 -10.69 19.82 0.65
N SER A 263 -9.75 20.06 1.57
CA SER A 263 -8.70 21.07 1.43
C SER A 263 -7.68 20.66 0.35
N ALA A 264 -7.29 19.37 0.35
CA ALA A 264 -6.41 18.82 -0.68
C ALA A 264 -7.04 18.92 -2.07
N TRP A 265 -8.34 18.59 -2.19
CA TRP A 265 -9.07 18.71 -3.45
C TRP A 265 -9.20 20.16 -3.94
N ALA A 266 -9.45 21.11 -3.05
CA ALA A 266 -9.47 22.53 -3.39
C ALA A 266 -8.11 23.03 -3.90
N SER A 267 -7.02 22.63 -3.22
CA SER A 267 -5.64 22.94 -3.63
C SER A 267 -5.27 22.29 -4.98
N TYR A 268 -5.72 21.07 -5.24
CA TYR A 268 -5.56 20.42 -6.54
C TYR A 268 -6.32 21.17 -7.64
N LYS A 269 -7.59 21.53 -7.41
CA LYS A 269 -8.38 22.30 -8.39
C LYS A 269 -7.74 23.65 -8.72
N SER A 270 -7.20 24.34 -7.74
CA SER A 270 -6.53 25.64 -7.92
C SER A 270 -5.14 25.56 -8.55
N GLY A 271 -4.60 24.33 -8.77
CA GLY A 271 -3.28 24.13 -9.39
C GLY A 271 -2.10 24.20 -8.41
N GLN A 272 -2.34 24.20 -7.10
CA GLN A 272 -1.26 24.10 -6.10
C GLN A 272 -0.66 22.67 -6.05
N PHE A 273 -1.44 21.66 -6.38
CA PHE A 273 -0.99 20.28 -6.52
C PHE A 273 -1.14 19.80 -7.97
N ASP A 274 -0.14 19.10 -8.46
CA ASP A 274 -0.15 18.46 -9.77
C ASP A 274 -0.84 17.08 -9.70
N MET A 275 -0.75 16.45 -8.53
CA MET A 275 -1.36 15.16 -8.24
C MET A 275 -1.77 15.08 -6.76
N ILE A 276 -2.86 14.35 -6.47
CA ILE A 276 -3.29 14.05 -5.10
C ILE A 276 -3.60 12.55 -4.96
N ASP A 277 -3.29 12.01 -3.79
CA ASP A 277 -3.51 10.58 -3.49
C ASP A 277 -4.99 10.25 -3.28
N LYS A 278 -5.75 11.17 -2.67
CA LYS A 278 -7.16 10.97 -2.37
C LYS A 278 -7.99 12.14 -2.89
N VAL A 279 -9.10 11.82 -3.54
CA VAL A 279 -10.13 12.79 -3.91
C VAL A 279 -11.21 12.79 -2.82
N ALA A 280 -11.70 13.98 -2.42
CA ALA A 280 -12.78 14.09 -1.46
C ALA A 280 -14.01 13.25 -1.91
N SER A 281 -14.55 12.41 -1.02
CA SER A 281 -15.58 11.41 -1.36
C SER A 281 -16.80 12.01 -2.05
N SER A 282 -17.25 13.20 -1.63
CA SER A 282 -18.36 13.92 -2.25
C SER A 282 -18.09 14.39 -3.69
N GLU A 283 -16.82 14.47 -4.09
CA GLU A 283 -16.39 14.98 -5.39
C GLU A 283 -16.08 13.88 -6.41
N ILE A 284 -15.87 12.63 -5.96
CA ILE A 284 -15.35 11.53 -6.78
C ILE A 284 -16.19 11.32 -8.04
N VAL A 285 -17.51 11.18 -7.91
CA VAL A 285 -18.40 10.92 -9.05
C VAL A 285 -18.27 12.00 -10.12
N LYS A 286 -18.27 13.27 -9.68
CA LYS A 286 -18.11 14.42 -10.57
C LYS A 286 -16.72 14.47 -11.18
N ALA A 287 -15.68 14.28 -10.38
CA ALA A 287 -14.30 14.35 -10.80
C ALA A 287 -13.94 13.29 -11.86
N VAL A 288 -14.43 12.06 -11.68
CA VAL A 288 -14.24 10.97 -12.66
C VAL A 288 -15.02 11.25 -13.96
N LYS A 289 -16.27 11.73 -13.85
CA LYS A 289 -17.07 12.13 -15.02
C LYS A 289 -16.41 13.25 -15.82
N ASP A 290 -15.87 14.25 -15.12
CA ASP A 290 -15.20 15.42 -15.72
C ASP A 290 -13.74 15.12 -16.13
N LYS A 291 -13.27 13.88 -15.94
CA LYS A 291 -11.89 13.43 -16.21
C LYS A 291 -10.81 14.22 -15.47
N THR A 292 -11.15 14.80 -14.33
CA THR A 292 -10.21 15.49 -13.43
C THR A 292 -9.62 14.56 -12.37
N ALA A 293 -10.16 13.34 -12.27
CA ALA A 293 -9.64 12.25 -11.46
C ALA A 293 -9.77 10.92 -12.22
N ILE A 294 -8.96 9.96 -11.84
CA ILE A 294 -8.90 8.62 -12.44
C ILE A 294 -9.07 7.59 -11.32
N THR A 295 -9.96 6.62 -11.53
CA THR A 295 -10.10 5.47 -10.64
C THR A 295 -9.23 4.32 -11.13
N PHE A 296 -8.39 3.80 -10.24
CA PHE A 296 -7.51 2.67 -10.45
C PHE A 296 -8.02 1.45 -9.67
N PRO A 297 -7.85 0.23 -10.16
CA PRO A 297 -8.09 -0.97 -9.37
C PRO A 297 -7.14 -1.03 -8.18
N ASN A 298 -7.62 -1.63 -7.08
CA ASN A 298 -6.79 -2.03 -5.96
C ASN A 298 -7.03 -3.51 -5.68
N LEU A 299 -5.99 -4.30 -5.55
CA LEU A 299 -6.09 -5.68 -5.08
C LEU A 299 -6.32 -5.67 -3.56
N GLY A 300 -7.50 -5.21 -3.16
CA GLY A 300 -7.81 -5.04 -1.75
C GLY A 300 -9.28 -5.25 -1.42
N THR A 301 -9.52 -5.72 -0.21
CA THR A 301 -10.85 -5.98 0.32
C THR A 301 -11.05 -5.16 1.59
N GLN A 302 -12.18 -4.45 1.65
CA GLN A 302 -12.66 -3.83 2.89
C GLN A 302 -13.62 -4.82 3.56
N PHE A 303 -13.49 -4.96 4.87
CA PHE A 303 -14.26 -5.94 5.63
C PHE A 303 -14.50 -5.47 7.07
N ILE A 304 -15.27 -6.24 7.81
CA ILE A 304 -15.43 -6.07 9.25
C ILE A 304 -14.68 -7.21 9.92
N ASP A 305 -13.79 -6.89 10.83
CA ASP A 305 -13.16 -7.83 11.76
C ASP A 305 -14.15 -8.18 12.86
N ILE A 306 -14.31 -9.47 13.15
CA ILE A 306 -15.01 -9.94 14.34
C ILE A 306 -13.96 -10.59 15.24
N ASN A 307 -13.72 -10.02 16.40
CA ASN A 307 -12.77 -10.59 17.35
C ASN A 307 -13.35 -11.89 17.93
N VAL A 308 -12.75 -13.01 17.53
CA VAL A 308 -13.15 -14.36 18.00
C VAL A 308 -12.17 -14.93 19.01
N SER A 309 -11.21 -14.12 19.49
CA SER A 309 -10.25 -14.51 20.53
C SER A 309 -10.89 -14.53 21.92
N ASP A 310 -10.24 -15.23 22.83
CA ASP A 310 -10.63 -15.23 24.26
C ASP A 310 -10.53 -13.83 24.91
N LYS A 311 -9.77 -12.89 24.33
CA LYS A 311 -9.61 -11.53 24.87
C LYS A 311 -10.91 -10.70 24.86
N VAL A 312 -11.88 -11.06 24.02
CA VAL A 312 -13.21 -10.40 24.05
C VAL A 312 -13.90 -10.60 25.38
N LYS A 313 -13.63 -11.72 26.08
CA LYS A 313 -14.18 -11.98 27.43
C LYS A 313 -13.74 -10.94 28.46
N ASP A 314 -12.56 -10.34 28.26
CA ASP A 314 -12.04 -9.28 29.14
C ASP A 314 -12.73 -7.93 28.87
N ILE A 315 -13.39 -7.78 27.69
CA ILE A 315 -14.15 -6.59 27.29
C ILE A 315 -15.62 -6.75 27.74
N ASP A 316 -16.30 -7.76 27.19
CA ASP A 316 -17.66 -8.17 27.57
C ASP A 316 -17.84 -9.69 27.36
N PRO A 317 -18.02 -10.48 28.46
CA PRO A 317 -18.27 -11.92 28.36
C PRO A 317 -19.53 -12.29 27.56
N ASN A 318 -20.56 -11.41 27.54
CA ASN A 318 -21.80 -11.66 26.80
C ASN A 318 -21.57 -11.41 25.31
N ALA A 319 -20.85 -10.34 24.94
CA ALA A 319 -20.43 -10.09 23.58
C ALA A 319 -19.56 -11.25 23.05
N ALA A 320 -18.60 -11.73 23.86
CA ALA A 320 -17.75 -12.88 23.49
C ALA A 320 -18.56 -14.13 23.15
N LYS A 321 -19.62 -14.43 23.91
CA LYS A 321 -20.52 -15.56 23.64
C LYS A 321 -21.24 -15.41 22.30
N VAL A 322 -21.74 -14.21 22.02
CA VAL A 322 -22.49 -13.90 20.80
C VAL A 322 -21.57 -13.93 19.58
N LEU A 323 -20.42 -13.24 19.65
CA LEU A 323 -19.43 -13.17 18.56
C LEU A 323 -18.77 -14.52 18.29
N GLY A 324 -18.67 -15.40 19.30
CA GLY A 324 -18.21 -16.79 19.15
C GLY A 324 -19.18 -17.67 18.37
N ASN A 325 -20.47 -17.27 18.21
CA ASN A 325 -21.48 -18.06 17.52
C ASN A 325 -21.42 -17.84 15.99
N VAL A 326 -21.05 -18.88 15.26
CA VAL A 326 -20.93 -18.83 13.78
C VAL A 326 -22.21 -18.39 13.11
N LYS A 327 -23.39 -18.87 13.55
CA LYS A 327 -24.68 -18.50 12.98
C LYS A 327 -24.98 -17.02 13.15
N PHE A 328 -24.59 -16.43 14.28
CA PHE A 328 -24.68 -15.00 14.51
C PHE A 328 -23.83 -14.21 13.50
N ARG A 329 -22.56 -14.60 13.33
CA ARG A 329 -21.66 -13.93 12.37
C ARG A 329 -22.18 -14.05 10.94
N GLN A 330 -22.69 -15.24 10.55
CA GLN A 330 -23.33 -15.45 9.25
C GLN A 330 -24.59 -14.62 9.08
N ALA A 331 -25.39 -14.39 10.14
CA ALA A 331 -26.55 -13.51 10.09
C ALA A 331 -26.15 -12.07 9.82
N LEU A 332 -25.16 -11.55 10.51
CA LEU A 332 -24.61 -10.21 10.26
C LEU A 332 -24.16 -10.04 8.81
N ALA A 333 -23.42 -11.02 8.28
CA ALA A 333 -22.89 -10.98 6.93
C ALA A 333 -23.97 -10.97 5.85
N ASN A 334 -25.07 -11.76 6.04
CA ASN A 334 -26.19 -11.83 5.08
C ASN A 334 -27.12 -10.61 5.17
N ALA A 335 -27.13 -9.87 6.28
CA ALA A 335 -27.95 -8.66 6.44
C ALA A 335 -27.39 -7.43 5.68
N ILE A 336 -26.16 -7.49 5.19
CA ILE A 336 -25.50 -6.34 4.56
C ILE A 336 -25.81 -6.28 3.06
N ASP A 337 -26.47 -5.20 2.64
CA ASP A 337 -26.63 -4.80 1.23
C ASP A 337 -25.37 -4.07 0.75
N ARG A 338 -24.42 -4.85 0.22
CA ARG A 338 -23.13 -4.36 -0.30
C ARG A 338 -23.29 -3.51 -1.54
N LYS A 339 -24.35 -3.80 -2.34
CA LYS A 339 -24.67 -3.02 -3.53
C LYS A 339 -25.04 -1.59 -3.14
N THR A 340 -25.90 -1.42 -2.15
CA THR A 340 -26.24 -0.10 -1.61
C THR A 340 -25.01 0.63 -1.06
N ILE A 341 -24.09 -0.07 -0.40
CA ILE A 341 -22.84 0.56 0.09
C ILE A 341 -22.04 1.15 -1.08
N VAL A 342 -21.75 0.37 -2.13
CA VAL A 342 -20.90 0.85 -3.23
C VAL A 342 -21.59 1.86 -4.16
N GLU A 343 -22.90 1.75 -4.38
CA GLU A 343 -23.64 2.62 -5.29
C GLU A 343 -24.10 3.93 -4.64
N ASN A 344 -24.45 3.91 -3.34
CA ASN A 344 -25.08 5.03 -2.67
C ASN A 344 -24.24 5.69 -1.58
N VAL A 345 -23.27 4.95 -0.99
CA VAL A 345 -22.40 5.49 0.06
C VAL A 345 -21.03 5.85 -0.50
N THR A 346 -20.25 4.88 -0.94
CA THR A 346 -18.85 5.12 -1.35
C THR A 346 -18.70 5.74 -2.73
N LYS A 347 -19.48 5.31 -3.72
CA LYS A 347 -19.58 5.89 -5.09
C LYS A 347 -18.27 6.07 -5.85
N SER A 348 -17.24 5.29 -5.52
CA SER A 348 -15.86 5.47 -6.05
C SER A 348 -15.44 4.36 -7.01
N GLY A 349 -16.39 3.64 -7.62
CA GLY A 349 -16.12 2.55 -8.56
C GLY A 349 -15.79 1.21 -7.90
N GLN A 350 -15.95 1.10 -6.58
CA GLN A 350 -15.85 -0.16 -5.85
C GLN A 350 -16.90 -1.16 -6.34
N THR A 351 -16.61 -2.45 -6.15
CA THR A 351 -17.57 -3.53 -6.43
C THR A 351 -17.92 -4.29 -5.14
N PRO A 352 -19.16 -4.77 -4.99
CA PRO A 352 -19.55 -5.57 -3.82
C PRO A 352 -18.65 -6.78 -3.66
N ALA A 353 -18.12 -7.02 -2.46
CA ALA A 353 -17.37 -8.22 -2.20
C ALA A 353 -18.30 -9.40 -1.91
N PHE A 354 -18.00 -10.54 -2.51
CA PHE A 354 -18.70 -11.80 -2.31
C PHE A 354 -17.77 -12.93 -1.84
N SER A 355 -16.48 -12.63 -1.69
CA SER A 355 -15.42 -13.46 -1.13
C SER A 355 -14.42 -12.56 -0.40
N PHE A 356 -13.44 -13.14 0.30
CA PHE A 356 -12.40 -12.36 0.97
C PHE A 356 -11.26 -12.00 0.02
N VAL A 357 -10.77 -12.96 -0.76
CA VAL A 357 -9.74 -12.68 -1.78
C VAL A 357 -10.28 -11.66 -2.77
N SER A 358 -9.51 -10.62 -3.08
CA SER A 358 -9.92 -9.56 -4.02
C SER A 358 -9.99 -10.08 -5.45
N THR A 359 -10.88 -9.47 -6.24
CA THR A 359 -10.91 -9.64 -7.70
C THR A 359 -9.62 -9.13 -8.34
N GLY A 360 -9.26 -9.68 -9.50
CA GLY A 360 -8.08 -9.28 -10.28
C GLY A 360 -6.87 -10.18 -10.07
N ILE A 361 -6.97 -11.20 -9.23
CA ILE A 361 -5.93 -12.25 -9.09
C ILE A 361 -6.39 -13.47 -9.86
N ASN A 362 -5.63 -13.83 -10.89
CA ASN A 362 -5.98 -14.94 -11.77
C ASN A 362 -5.34 -16.25 -11.33
N ASP A 363 -6.07 -17.33 -11.55
CA ASP A 363 -5.56 -18.70 -11.45
C ASP A 363 -4.60 -19.02 -12.62
N PRO A 364 -3.94 -20.18 -12.61
CA PRO A 364 -3.04 -20.59 -13.69
C PRO A 364 -3.72 -20.75 -15.06
N GLU A 365 -5.05 -20.87 -15.10
CA GLU A 365 -5.85 -20.95 -16.33
C GLU A 365 -6.31 -19.56 -16.83
N GLY A 366 -5.97 -18.49 -16.10
CA GLY A 366 -6.32 -17.10 -16.42
C GLY A 366 -7.73 -16.68 -15.96
N LYS A 367 -8.39 -17.48 -15.11
CA LYS A 367 -9.68 -17.13 -14.50
C LYS A 367 -9.44 -16.42 -13.17
N ASP A 368 -10.30 -15.45 -12.87
CA ASP A 368 -10.27 -14.78 -11.58
C ASP A 368 -10.51 -15.78 -10.44
N PHE A 369 -9.70 -15.70 -9.38
CA PHE A 369 -9.79 -16.56 -8.20
C PHE A 369 -11.19 -16.46 -7.55
N THR A 370 -11.82 -15.30 -7.59
CA THR A 370 -13.12 -15.04 -6.99
C THR A 370 -14.31 -15.66 -7.76
N SER A 371 -14.16 -16.87 -8.29
CA SER A 371 -15.19 -17.57 -9.05
C SER A 371 -16.39 -18.00 -8.19
N LYS A 372 -16.17 -18.22 -6.88
CA LYS A 372 -17.20 -18.63 -5.92
C LYS A 372 -17.78 -17.42 -5.18
N LYS A 373 -19.11 -17.36 -5.09
CA LYS A 373 -19.82 -16.32 -4.35
C LYS A 373 -20.39 -16.87 -3.06
N TYR A 374 -20.05 -16.26 -1.93
CA TYR A 374 -20.55 -16.63 -0.61
C TYR A 374 -21.77 -15.81 -0.18
N PHE A 375 -22.00 -14.66 -0.83
CA PHE A 375 -23.09 -13.73 -0.54
C PHE A 375 -23.76 -13.23 -1.82
N GLU A 376 -25.04 -12.86 -1.68
CA GLU A 376 -25.70 -12.02 -2.67
C GLU A 376 -25.29 -10.54 -2.47
N PRO A 377 -25.01 -9.78 -3.55
CA PRO A 377 -24.63 -8.37 -3.43
C PRO A 377 -25.62 -7.49 -2.68
N ALA A 378 -26.92 -7.75 -2.81
CA ALA A 378 -28.01 -7.03 -2.14
C ALA A 378 -28.27 -7.52 -0.71
N GLY A 379 -27.51 -8.52 -0.23
CA GLY A 379 -27.81 -9.22 1.02
C GLY A 379 -29.05 -10.12 0.93
N ASP A 380 -29.36 -10.78 2.05
CA ASP A 380 -30.55 -11.65 2.19
C ASP A 380 -31.07 -11.52 3.63
N ILE A 381 -32.01 -10.60 3.81
CA ILE A 381 -32.60 -10.28 5.13
C ILE A 381 -33.35 -11.47 5.73
N GLU A 382 -34.06 -12.25 4.93
CA GLU A 382 -34.81 -13.40 5.42
C GLU A 382 -33.89 -14.52 5.89
N LYS A 383 -32.82 -14.79 5.13
CA LYS A 383 -31.77 -15.72 5.55
C LYS A 383 -31.07 -15.21 6.81
N ALA A 384 -30.79 -13.91 6.91
CA ALA A 384 -30.17 -13.30 8.07
C ALA A 384 -31.02 -13.48 9.33
N LYS A 385 -32.33 -13.22 9.27
CA LYS A 385 -33.26 -13.43 10.38
C LYS A 385 -33.34 -14.89 10.81
N LYS A 386 -33.39 -15.81 9.84
CA LYS A 386 -33.39 -17.26 10.11
C LYS A 386 -32.11 -17.67 10.83
N LEU A 387 -30.95 -17.24 10.36
CA LEU A 387 -29.65 -17.53 10.99
C LEU A 387 -29.56 -16.93 12.41
N LEU A 388 -30.12 -15.74 12.60
CA LEU A 388 -30.15 -15.08 13.90
C LEU A 388 -31.04 -15.84 14.90
N ALA A 389 -32.18 -16.36 14.44
CA ALA A 389 -33.04 -17.23 15.25
C ALA A 389 -32.35 -18.58 15.58
N GLU A 390 -31.66 -19.19 14.60
CA GLU A 390 -30.85 -20.40 14.80
C GLU A 390 -29.68 -20.16 15.79
N ALA A 391 -29.17 -18.93 15.85
CA ALA A 391 -28.17 -18.52 16.83
C ALA A 391 -28.72 -18.35 18.26
N GLY A 392 -30.06 -18.41 18.43
CA GLY A 392 -30.74 -18.25 19.70
C GLY A 392 -31.23 -16.83 20.00
N TYR A 393 -31.23 -15.92 19.00
CA TYR A 393 -31.58 -14.52 19.14
C TYR A 393 -32.67 -14.07 18.12
N PRO A 394 -33.89 -14.69 18.12
CA PRO A 394 -34.91 -14.33 17.17
C PRO A 394 -35.25 -12.83 17.29
N ASP A 395 -35.26 -12.13 16.14
CA ASP A 395 -35.46 -10.67 16.07
C ASP A 395 -34.52 -9.84 17.01
N GLY A 396 -33.34 -10.39 17.33
CA GLY A 396 -32.37 -9.75 18.20
C GLY A 396 -32.68 -9.80 19.70
N GLN A 397 -33.67 -10.55 20.10
CA GLN A 397 -34.05 -10.64 21.52
C GLN A 397 -32.94 -11.27 22.37
N GLY A 398 -32.57 -10.60 23.47
CA GLY A 398 -31.53 -11.07 24.38
C GLY A 398 -30.09 -10.82 23.93
N LEU A 399 -29.86 -10.09 22.86
CA LEU A 399 -28.53 -9.65 22.47
C LEU A 399 -27.99 -8.59 23.46
N PRO A 400 -26.71 -8.67 23.86
CA PRO A 400 -26.06 -7.57 24.56
C PRO A 400 -25.85 -6.38 23.61
N PRO A 401 -25.56 -5.19 24.13
CA PRO A 401 -24.98 -4.12 23.32
C PRO A 401 -23.69 -4.61 22.67
N LEU A 402 -23.51 -4.33 21.38
CA LEU A 402 -22.29 -4.68 20.63
C LEU A 402 -21.65 -3.41 20.08
N VAL A 403 -20.33 -3.40 20.01
CA VAL A 403 -19.55 -2.24 19.59
C VAL A 403 -18.85 -2.53 18.27
N VAL A 404 -18.91 -1.55 17.34
CA VAL A 404 -18.11 -1.52 16.11
C VAL A 404 -17.14 -0.34 16.17
N LEU A 405 -15.86 -0.65 16.19
CA LEU A 405 -14.78 0.32 16.25
C LEU A 405 -14.30 0.65 14.83
N TYR A 406 -14.11 1.93 14.51
CA TYR A 406 -13.55 2.35 13.22
C TYR A 406 -12.74 3.66 13.37
N ASN A 407 -11.88 3.94 12.39
CA ASN A 407 -11.24 5.24 12.24
C ASN A 407 -12.11 6.12 11.32
N PRO A 408 -12.30 7.42 11.62
CA PRO A 408 -13.27 8.26 10.90
C PRO A 408 -12.85 8.66 9.49
N GLU A 409 -11.55 8.54 9.14
CA GLU A 409 -11.02 8.96 7.85
C GLU A 409 -11.58 8.14 6.69
N GLY A 410 -11.64 8.73 5.50
CA GLY A 410 -11.97 8.03 4.25
C GLY A 410 -13.44 7.66 4.08
N GLY A 411 -14.38 8.37 4.75
CA GLY A 411 -15.82 8.13 4.61
C GLY A 411 -16.32 6.91 5.40
N ASN A 412 -15.52 6.41 6.36
CA ASN A 412 -15.90 5.24 7.14
C ASN A 412 -17.15 5.48 8.00
N GLY A 413 -17.38 6.73 8.46
CA GLY A 413 -18.56 7.07 9.25
C GLY A 413 -19.87 6.73 8.53
N GLU A 414 -20.00 7.14 7.29
CA GLU A 414 -21.17 6.89 6.44
C GLU A 414 -21.37 5.40 6.14
N ILE A 415 -20.26 4.67 5.95
CA ILE A 415 -20.30 3.22 5.70
C ILE A 415 -20.84 2.49 6.93
N TYR A 416 -20.26 2.75 8.11
CA TYR A 416 -20.67 2.05 9.33
C TYR A 416 -22.05 2.49 9.82
N GLN A 417 -22.48 3.74 9.56
CA GLN A 417 -23.84 4.17 9.77
C GLN A 417 -24.82 3.37 8.91
N ALA A 418 -24.53 3.18 7.63
CA ALA A 418 -25.36 2.37 6.73
C ALA A 418 -25.44 0.91 7.19
N ILE A 419 -24.32 0.33 7.65
CA ILE A 419 -24.27 -1.04 8.18
C ILE A 419 -25.09 -1.17 9.46
N GLN A 420 -25.00 -0.21 10.38
CA GLN A 420 -25.80 -0.14 11.60
C GLN A 420 -27.30 -0.15 11.27
N ASP A 421 -27.73 0.64 10.28
CA ASP A 421 -29.12 0.68 9.82
C ASP A 421 -29.56 -0.64 9.18
N MET A 422 -28.68 -1.33 8.47
CA MET A 422 -28.96 -2.65 7.90
C MET A 422 -29.14 -3.72 8.98
N TRP A 423 -28.25 -3.77 9.98
CA TRP A 423 -28.34 -4.71 11.10
C TRP A 423 -29.55 -4.46 11.99
N LYS A 424 -29.95 -3.21 12.16
CA LYS A 424 -31.19 -2.85 12.88
C LYS A 424 -32.43 -3.48 12.27
N LYS A 425 -32.47 -3.72 10.95
CA LYS A 425 -33.61 -4.38 10.27
C LYS A 425 -33.80 -5.85 10.67
N ILE A 426 -32.77 -6.47 11.22
CA ILE A 426 -32.82 -7.84 11.76
C ILE A 426 -32.81 -7.87 13.29
N GLY A 427 -33.00 -6.70 13.96
CA GLY A 427 -33.04 -6.59 15.40
C GLY A 427 -31.67 -6.48 16.10
N VAL A 428 -30.57 -6.38 15.34
CA VAL A 428 -29.23 -6.22 15.92
C VAL A 428 -28.90 -4.73 16.03
N ASN A 429 -28.72 -4.24 17.26
CA ASN A 429 -28.30 -2.88 17.55
C ASN A 429 -26.83 -2.87 17.92
N VAL A 430 -26.04 -2.00 17.30
CA VAL A 430 -24.63 -1.82 17.57
C VAL A 430 -24.34 -0.36 17.92
N GLU A 431 -23.34 -0.14 18.77
CA GLU A 431 -22.76 1.17 19.04
C GLU A 431 -21.57 1.39 18.09
N LEU A 432 -21.48 2.59 17.53
CA LEU A 432 -20.37 3.00 16.66
C LEU A 432 -19.38 3.82 17.47
N GLN A 433 -18.13 3.35 17.57
CA GLN A 433 -17.05 4.04 18.27
C GLN A 433 -15.92 4.40 17.32
N THR A 434 -15.32 5.57 17.51
CA THR A 434 -14.24 6.06 16.66
C THR A 434 -12.94 6.21 17.44
N GLN A 435 -11.83 5.91 16.76
CA GLN A 435 -10.48 6.18 17.25
C GLN A 435 -9.64 6.78 16.14
N GLU A 436 -8.70 7.66 16.49
CA GLU A 436 -7.67 8.16 15.59
C GLU A 436 -6.83 6.99 15.08
N TRP A 437 -6.35 7.07 13.83
CA TRP A 437 -5.72 5.96 13.10
C TRP A 437 -4.64 5.19 13.89
N LYS A 438 -3.69 5.88 14.53
CA LYS A 438 -2.61 5.21 15.28
C LYS A 438 -3.11 4.47 16.52
N VAL A 439 -4.10 5.06 17.20
CA VAL A 439 -4.75 4.44 18.38
C VAL A 439 -5.57 3.23 17.91
N PHE A 440 -6.34 3.38 16.84
CA PHE A 440 -7.13 2.34 16.23
C PHE A 440 -6.29 1.12 15.86
N GLN A 441 -5.16 1.31 15.15
CA GLN A 441 -4.23 0.22 14.86
C GLN A 441 -3.73 -0.49 16.12
N THR A 442 -3.35 0.26 17.16
CA THR A 442 -2.87 -0.31 18.41
C THR A 442 -3.94 -1.14 19.12
N THR A 443 -5.18 -0.66 19.10
CA THR A 443 -6.34 -1.34 19.68
C THR A 443 -6.61 -2.67 18.97
N ARG A 444 -6.59 -2.68 17.62
CA ARG A 444 -6.75 -3.89 16.80
C ARG A 444 -5.64 -4.90 17.05
N ASN A 445 -4.38 -4.50 16.92
CA ASN A 445 -3.22 -5.38 17.14
C ASN A 445 -3.20 -5.98 18.56
N SER A 446 -3.82 -5.29 19.53
CA SER A 446 -3.93 -5.78 20.90
C SER A 446 -5.16 -6.66 21.15
N LEU A 447 -6.04 -6.84 20.14
CA LEU A 447 -7.33 -7.55 20.26
C LEU A 447 -8.26 -6.96 21.34
N LYS A 448 -8.22 -5.61 21.52
CA LYS A 448 -9.03 -4.89 22.54
C LYS A 448 -10.28 -4.24 21.91
N TYR A 449 -11.03 -5.02 21.15
CA TYR A 449 -12.26 -4.58 20.50
C TYR A 449 -13.20 -5.79 20.31
N GLU A 450 -14.47 -5.56 20.04
CA GLU A 450 -15.47 -6.57 19.72
C GLU A 450 -15.56 -6.81 18.22
N MET A 451 -15.94 -5.79 17.49
CA MET A 451 -15.92 -5.73 16.02
C MET A 451 -15.16 -4.48 15.59
N ALA A 452 -14.47 -4.53 14.47
CA ALA A 452 -13.72 -3.37 13.98
C ALA A 452 -13.73 -3.30 12.45
N ARG A 453 -13.42 -2.12 11.94
CA ARG A 453 -13.09 -1.95 10.53
C ARG A 453 -11.84 -2.74 10.19
N GLY A 454 -11.93 -3.58 9.15
CA GLY A 454 -10.81 -4.27 8.55
C GLY A 454 -10.57 -3.81 7.10
N ALA A 455 -9.34 -3.86 6.68
CA ALA A 455 -8.94 -3.63 5.30
C ALA A 455 -7.63 -4.36 5.02
N TRP A 456 -7.52 -4.99 3.88
CA TRP A 456 -6.29 -5.59 3.39
C TRP A 456 -6.07 -5.22 1.93
N SER A 457 -4.87 -4.81 1.59
CA SER A 457 -4.39 -4.67 0.23
C SER A 457 -3.31 -5.71 0.00
N ALA A 458 -3.37 -6.41 -1.12
CA ALA A 458 -2.40 -7.45 -1.45
C ALA A 458 -0.96 -6.91 -1.46
N ASP A 459 -0.05 -7.64 -0.85
CA ASP A 459 1.38 -7.34 -0.89
C ASP A 459 2.03 -7.84 -2.19
N TYR A 460 1.42 -8.84 -2.81
CA TYR A 460 1.81 -9.45 -4.09
C TYR A 460 0.59 -10.05 -4.79
N ALA A 461 0.67 -10.22 -6.12
CA ALA A 461 -0.47 -10.67 -6.93
C ALA A 461 -0.66 -12.19 -6.90
N ASP A 462 -0.95 -12.74 -5.71
CA ASP A 462 -1.28 -14.15 -5.47
C ASP A 462 -2.33 -14.25 -4.35
N PRO A 463 -3.30 -15.21 -4.40
CA PRO A 463 -4.32 -15.34 -3.36
C PRO A 463 -3.77 -15.58 -1.96
N MET A 464 -2.56 -16.13 -1.85
CA MET A 464 -1.93 -16.43 -0.57
C MET A 464 -1.79 -15.20 0.32
N THR A 465 -1.58 -13.99 -0.24
CA THR A 465 -1.50 -12.75 0.54
C THR A 465 -2.76 -12.43 1.35
N PHE A 466 -3.92 -12.97 0.95
CA PHE A 466 -5.19 -12.86 1.68
C PHE A 466 -5.40 -14.03 2.63
N ILE A 467 -4.91 -15.21 2.24
CA ILE A 467 -5.22 -16.46 2.94
C ILE A 467 -4.29 -16.66 4.12
N ASP A 468 -2.99 -16.43 3.99
CA ASP A 468 -2.04 -16.72 5.07
C ASP A 468 -2.10 -15.73 6.25
N MET A 469 -2.73 -14.56 6.05
CA MET A 469 -2.91 -13.62 7.16
C MET A 469 -3.80 -14.18 8.30
N TRP A 470 -4.62 -15.18 8.03
CA TRP A 470 -5.54 -15.78 9.01
C TRP A 470 -5.02 -17.08 9.64
N GLU A 471 -3.80 -17.53 9.33
CA GLU A 471 -3.17 -18.62 10.09
C GLU A 471 -3.11 -18.24 11.57
N SER A 472 -3.33 -19.20 12.45
CA SER A 472 -3.37 -18.96 13.92
C SER A 472 -2.07 -18.36 14.46
N THR A 473 -0.95 -18.56 13.77
CA THR A 473 0.38 -18.04 14.12
C THR A 473 0.75 -16.76 13.37
N SER A 474 -0.11 -16.28 12.46
CA SER A 474 0.17 -15.09 11.67
C SER A 474 0.14 -13.83 12.54
N PRO A 475 1.16 -12.95 12.49
CA PRO A 475 1.13 -11.67 13.18
C PRO A 475 0.07 -10.71 12.64
N SER A 476 -0.44 -10.97 11.42
CA SER A 476 -1.54 -10.21 10.80
C SER A 476 -2.93 -10.70 11.22
N ASN A 477 -3.00 -11.78 12.02
CA ASN A 477 -4.26 -12.30 12.54
C ASN A 477 -4.77 -11.44 13.72
N GLU A 478 -5.32 -10.29 13.38
CA GLU A 478 -5.81 -9.29 14.34
C GLU A 478 -7.23 -9.60 14.89
N ILE A 479 -7.76 -10.81 14.64
CA ILE A 479 -9.09 -11.28 15.09
C ILE A 479 -9.00 -12.47 16.04
N GLY A 480 -7.80 -13.06 16.18
CA GLY A 480 -7.58 -14.25 17.00
C GLY A 480 -8.23 -15.51 16.44
N TYR A 481 -8.40 -15.60 15.12
CA TYR A 481 -8.92 -16.78 14.45
C TYR A 481 -7.96 -17.96 14.65
N ASN A 482 -8.51 -19.12 14.98
CA ASN A 482 -7.74 -20.35 15.22
C ASN A 482 -8.54 -21.55 14.72
N ASN A 483 -8.15 -22.06 13.56
CA ASN A 483 -8.74 -23.26 12.97
C ASN A 483 -7.62 -24.17 12.43
N PRO A 484 -7.34 -25.32 13.09
CA PRO A 484 -6.25 -26.21 12.69
C PRO A 484 -6.38 -26.81 11.28
N GLU A 485 -7.61 -26.98 10.77
CA GLU A 485 -7.84 -27.46 9.40
C GLU A 485 -7.46 -26.37 8.38
N TYR A 486 -7.80 -25.12 8.68
CA TYR A 486 -7.39 -23.95 7.91
C TYR A 486 -5.86 -23.85 7.85
N ASP A 487 -5.20 -23.86 9.01
CA ASP A 487 -3.74 -23.77 9.12
C ASP A 487 -3.04 -24.88 8.33
N LYS A 488 -3.56 -26.11 8.42
CA LYS A 488 -3.03 -27.26 7.67
C LYS A 488 -3.17 -27.07 6.16
N LEU A 489 -4.31 -26.58 5.69
CA LEU A 489 -4.53 -26.32 4.25
C LEU A 489 -3.61 -25.22 3.73
N VAL A 490 -3.46 -24.12 4.48
CA VAL A 490 -2.56 -23.01 4.11
C VAL A 490 -1.11 -23.49 4.06
N ALA A 491 -0.64 -24.21 5.09
CA ALA A 491 0.70 -24.80 5.10
C ALA A 491 0.93 -25.75 3.92
N SER A 492 -0.09 -26.58 3.58
CA SER A 492 -0.01 -27.48 2.43
C SER A 492 0.04 -26.72 1.11
N ALA A 493 -0.76 -25.66 0.95
CA ALA A 493 -0.75 -24.82 -0.24
C ALA A 493 0.57 -24.07 -0.41
N LYS A 494 1.20 -23.63 0.67
CA LYS A 494 2.54 -23.01 0.63
C LYS A 494 3.61 -23.98 0.12
N ALA A 495 3.49 -25.28 0.43
CA ALA A 495 4.45 -26.32 0.05
C ALA A 495 4.16 -26.96 -1.32
N GLU A 496 2.97 -26.74 -1.91
CA GLU A 496 2.57 -27.38 -3.15
C GLU A 496 3.19 -26.71 -4.37
N THR A 497 3.84 -27.50 -5.22
CA THR A 497 4.50 -27.04 -6.46
C THR A 497 3.59 -27.09 -7.69
N ASP A 498 2.57 -27.95 -7.68
CA ASP A 498 1.55 -27.98 -8.72
C ASP A 498 0.61 -26.78 -8.55
N ALA A 499 0.69 -25.83 -9.45
CA ALA A 499 -0.06 -24.58 -9.36
C ALA A 499 -1.58 -24.80 -9.25
N LYS A 500 -2.15 -25.78 -9.99
CA LYS A 500 -3.58 -26.05 -9.95
C LYS A 500 -4.02 -26.62 -8.59
N LYS A 501 -3.30 -27.61 -8.07
CA LYS A 501 -3.58 -28.17 -6.74
C LYS A 501 -3.42 -27.14 -5.65
N ARG A 502 -2.41 -26.26 -5.77
CA ARG A 502 -2.18 -25.17 -4.85
C ARG A 502 -3.40 -24.23 -4.80
N PHE A 503 -3.92 -23.82 -5.96
CA PHE A 503 -5.12 -22.98 -6.04
C PHE A 503 -6.37 -23.68 -5.49
N GLU A 504 -6.54 -24.99 -5.75
CA GLU A 504 -7.62 -25.77 -5.14
C GLU A 504 -7.55 -25.81 -3.61
N MET A 505 -6.34 -25.89 -3.03
CA MET A 505 -6.15 -25.83 -1.57
C MET A 505 -6.48 -24.45 -1.01
N MET A 506 -6.09 -23.36 -1.70
CA MET A 506 -6.42 -22.00 -1.31
C MET A 506 -7.93 -21.73 -1.39
N HIS A 507 -8.63 -22.24 -2.39
CA HIS A 507 -10.10 -22.19 -2.44
C HIS A 507 -10.76 -22.91 -1.25
N LYS A 508 -10.26 -24.09 -0.88
CA LYS A 508 -10.77 -24.81 0.31
C LYS A 508 -10.50 -24.06 1.60
N ALA A 509 -9.33 -23.41 1.73
CA ALA A 509 -9.04 -22.56 2.87
C ALA A 509 -10.02 -21.37 2.95
N GLU A 510 -10.28 -20.70 1.82
CA GLU A 510 -11.27 -19.62 1.78
C GLU A 510 -12.68 -20.15 2.11
N ASP A 511 -13.05 -21.35 1.66
CA ASP A 511 -14.33 -21.99 2.02
C ASP A 511 -14.50 -22.14 3.54
N ILE A 512 -13.47 -22.57 4.25
CA ILE A 512 -13.48 -22.69 5.71
C ILE A 512 -13.61 -21.30 6.34
N LEU A 513 -12.79 -20.34 5.94
CA LEU A 513 -12.83 -18.98 6.46
C LEU A 513 -14.21 -18.35 6.30
N MET A 514 -14.80 -18.49 5.12
CA MET A 514 -16.10 -17.91 4.80
C MET A 514 -17.27 -18.69 5.45
N ALA A 515 -17.09 -19.96 5.76
CA ALA A 515 -18.05 -20.73 6.56
C ALA A 515 -18.02 -20.33 8.04
N ASP A 516 -16.84 -20.15 8.61
CA ASP A 516 -16.66 -19.72 10.01
C ASP A 516 -16.97 -18.22 10.22
N MET A 517 -16.90 -17.42 9.16
CA MET A 517 -17.24 -15.99 9.12
C MET A 517 -16.59 -15.15 10.24
N PRO A 518 -15.28 -15.27 10.50
CA PRO A 518 -14.62 -14.40 11.49
C PRO A 518 -14.39 -12.98 10.94
N ILE A 519 -14.59 -12.80 9.64
CA ILE A 519 -14.56 -11.51 8.94
C ILE A 519 -15.79 -11.41 8.03
N ILE A 520 -16.23 -10.17 7.76
CA ILE A 520 -17.35 -9.91 6.84
C ILE A 520 -16.84 -9.03 5.69
N PRO A 521 -16.55 -9.58 4.50
CA PRO A 521 -16.20 -8.79 3.33
C PRO A 521 -17.33 -7.83 2.93
N LEU A 522 -16.96 -6.59 2.60
CA LEU A 522 -17.89 -5.51 2.24
C LEU A 522 -17.80 -5.16 0.75
N TYR A 523 -16.62 -4.74 0.31
CA TYR A 523 -16.38 -4.39 -1.08
C TYR A 523 -14.90 -4.50 -1.46
N TYR A 524 -14.64 -4.70 -2.74
CA TYR A 524 -13.31 -4.62 -3.31
C TYR A 524 -12.93 -3.17 -3.56
N ALA A 525 -11.74 -2.81 -3.13
CA ALA A 525 -11.30 -1.44 -3.07
C ALA A 525 -10.86 -0.89 -4.45
N THR A 526 -10.88 0.42 -4.55
CA THR A 526 -10.32 1.19 -5.67
C THR A 526 -9.55 2.38 -5.13
N TYR A 527 -8.63 2.90 -5.95
CA TYR A 527 -7.97 4.17 -5.69
C TYR A 527 -8.48 5.23 -6.66
N THR A 528 -8.99 6.35 -6.16
CA THR A 528 -9.32 7.49 -7.02
C THR A 528 -8.35 8.62 -6.76
N LYS A 529 -7.52 8.93 -7.75
CA LYS A 529 -6.46 9.93 -7.65
C LYS A 529 -6.73 11.09 -8.61
N GLY A 530 -6.45 12.30 -8.15
CA GLY A 530 -6.41 13.48 -9.03
C GLY A 530 -5.04 13.56 -9.69
N ILE A 531 -5.00 13.58 -11.02
CA ILE A 531 -3.76 13.68 -11.81
C ILE A 531 -4.00 14.69 -12.92
N LYS A 532 -3.20 15.76 -12.97
CA LYS A 532 -3.30 16.77 -14.03
C LYS A 532 -2.87 16.21 -15.38
N ASP A 533 -3.52 16.63 -16.44
CA ASP A 533 -3.28 16.13 -17.79
C ASP A 533 -1.84 16.27 -18.30
N TYR A 534 -1.08 17.23 -17.76
CA TYR A 534 0.34 17.42 -18.10
C TYR A 534 1.29 16.50 -17.30
N VAL A 535 0.79 15.76 -16.30
CA VAL A 535 1.56 14.74 -15.57
C VAL A 535 1.43 13.43 -16.32
N LYS A 536 2.54 12.90 -16.81
CA LYS A 536 2.61 11.68 -17.63
C LYS A 536 3.50 10.63 -16.96
N GLY A 537 3.31 9.36 -17.34
CA GLY A 537 4.20 8.26 -16.99
C GLY A 537 4.14 7.83 -15.50
N VAL A 538 3.17 8.32 -14.73
CA VAL A 538 2.92 7.83 -13.37
C VAL A 538 2.33 6.43 -13.45
N ARG A 539 2.88 5.49 -12.69
CA ARG A 539 2.31 4.15 -12.49
C ARG A 539 1.67 4.05 -11.11
N VAL A 540 0.40 3.71 -11.08
CA VAL A 540 -0.34 3.40 -9.85
C VAL A 540 -0.52 1.89 -9.83
N SER A 541 0.17 1.21 -8.90
CA SER A 541 0.04 -0.24 -8.78
C SER A 541 -1.25 -0.62 -8.07
N PRO A 542 -1.95 -1.66 -8.52
CA PRO A 542 -3.04 -2.28 -7.77
C PRO A 542 -2.64 -2.75 -6.36
N LEU A 543 -1.36 -2.94 -6.10
CA LEU A 543 -0.79 -3.28 -4.79
C LEU A 543 -0.61 -2.07 -3.85
N GLY A 544 -0.91 -0.84 -4.32
CA GLY A 544 -0.89 0.39 -3.51
C GLY A 544 0.19 1.40 -3.87
N PRO A 545 1.45 1.03 -4.09
CA PRO A 545 2.49 1.99 -4.40
C PRO A 545 2.23 2.82 -5.66
N VAL A 546 2.70 4.07 -5.64
CA VAL A 546 2.74 4.98 -6.78
C VAL A 546 4.20 5.18 -7.16
N TYR A 547 4.53 4.92 -8.41
CA TYR A 547 5.89 5.01 -8.94
C TYR A 547 6.04 6.20 -9.87
N PHE A 548 7.10 6.96 -9.66
CA PHE A 548 7.43 8.16 -10.44
C PHE A 548 8.71 8.02 -11.29
N ASP A 549 9.33 6.85 -11.31
CA ASP A 549 10.57 6.55 -12.04
C ASP A 549 10.49 6.85 -13.55
N LYS A 550 9.28 6.71 -14.14
CA LYS A 550 8.98 7.02 -15.54
C LYS A 550 8.17 8.30 -15.72
N ALA A 551 7.83 8.98 -14.62
CA ALA A 551 6.98 10.15 -14.66
C ALA A 551 7.69 11.39 -15.25
N TYR A 552 6.93 12.27 -15.91
CA TYR A 552 7.42 13.52 -16.47
C TYR A 552 6.31 14.55 -16.62
N ILE A 553 6.70 15.81 -16.77
CA ILE A 553 5.80 16.93 -16.99
C ILE A 553 5.85 17.33 -18.47
N GLU A 554 4.69 17.36 -19.13
CA GLU A 554 4.56 17.74 -20.54
C GLU A 554 3.46 18.78 -20.72
N GLY A 555 3.81 19.96 -21.24
CA GLY A 555 2.84 21.02 -21.56
C GLY A 555 2.24 21.76 -20.36
N LYS A 556 2.87 21.71 -19.19
CA LYS A 556 2.50 22.55 -18.04
C LYS A 556 2.75 24.02 -18.42
N LYS A 557 1.68 24.84 -18.36
CA LYS A 557 1.73 26.28 -18.69
C LYS A 557 2.09 27.11 -17.47
#